data_6edc87bd8e1d72466107b585806ed106
#
_entry.id   6edc87bd8e1d72466107b585806ed106
#
_cell.length_a   1.000
_cell.length_b   1.000
_cell.length_c   1.000
_cell.angle_alpha   90.00
_cell.angle_beta   90.00
_cell.angle_gamma   90.00
#
_symmetry.space_group_name_H-M   'P 1'
#
loop_
_entity.id
_entity.type
_entity.pdbx_description
1 polymer ?
#
loop_
_entity_poly.entity_id
_entity_poly.type
_entity_poly.pdbx_seq_one_letter_code
_entity_poly.pdbx_strand_id
1 'polypeptide(L)'
;MRKQMIALAALCPLTAFAVSPVHNRVIDYVPAPGQFVNVLPEWEDGDDAEAMAAKALQYMTEEGYYISLGAWGGYVTVGFERTIVNVPGKRDIYIEGNAFQSSQSSTKGGNSEPGVVMVAYDINHNGIPDGNEWFEIAGSEYSKSIHNYEVSYIRPASDNDDIMWMDNQGNSGFVNRMPFHTQPYWPQWLSGRSKLTFQGCRLPDNSVNEGTADDPY
;
A
#
# COMPACT_ATOMS: atom_id res chain seq x y z
N MET A 1 3.14 6.07 71.65
CA MET A 1 2.12 6.55 70.69
C MET A 1 2.69 6.43 69.27
N ARG A 2 2.32 5.44 68.50
CA ARG A 2 2.71 5.29 67.10
C ARG A 2 1.69 6.05 66.25
N LYS A 3 2.14 7.04 65.51
CA LYS A 3 1.34 7.72 64.49
C LYS A 3 1.28 6.83 63.25
N GLN A 4 0.11 6.31 62.93
CA GLN A 4 -0.14 5.66 61.64
C GLN A 4 -0.37 6.76 60.60
N MET A 5 0.50 6.82 59.60
CA MET A 5 0.26 7.59 58.39
C MET A 5 -0.61 6.72 57.45
N ILE A 6 -1.84 7.13 57.19
CA ILE A 6 -2.70 6.58 56.16
C ILE A 6 -2.30 7.27 54.87
N ALA A 7 -1.63 6.54 53.97
CA ALA A 7 -1.43 7.01 52.59
C ALA A 7 -2.69 6.67 51.81
N LEU A 8 -3.46 7.69 51.42
CA LEU A 8 -4.58 7.58 50.51
C LEU A 8 -4.00 7.51 49.09
N ALA A 9 -3.87 6.30 48.54
CA ALA A 9 -3.55 6.11 47.13
C ALA A 9 -4.85 6.39 46.34
N ALA A 10 -4.93 7.58 45.75
CA ALA A 10 -5.92 7.84 44.71
C ALA A 10 -5.58 7.00 43.49
N LEU A 11 -6.24 5.87 43.28
CA LEU A 11 -6.29 5.16 42.01
C LEU A 11 -7.08 6.06 41.05
N CYS A 12 -6.37 6.89 40.31
CA CYS A 12 -6.91 7.48 39.09
C CYS A 12 -6.96 6.34 38.05
N PRO A 13 -8.14 5.94 37.51
CA PRO A 13 -8.13 5.01 36.37
C PRO A 13 -7.51 5.77 35.20
N LEU A 14 -6.26 5.47 34.91
CA LEU A 14 -5.70 5.77 33.59
C LEU A 14 -6.47 4.86 32.60
N THR A 15 -7.59 5.35 32.12
CA THR A 15 -8.13 4.92 30.85
C THR A 15 -7.15 5.42 29.77
N ALA A 16 -6.08 4.68 29.57
CA ALA A 16 -5.30 4.82 28.37
C ALA A 16 -6.21 4.39 27.23
N PHE A 17 -6.90 5.34 26.63
CA PHE A 17 -7.40 5.16 25.28
C PHE A 17 -6.14 4.96 24.43
N ALA A 18 -5.89 3.71 24.05
CA ALA A 18 -4.95 3.40 22.99
C ALA A 18 -5.56 3.97 21.72
N VAL A 19 -5.34 5.26 21.48
CA VAL A 19 -5.57 5.84 20.16
C VAL A 19 -4.52 5.19 19.30
N SER A 20 -4.92 4.25 18.45
CA SER A 20 -4.07 3.74 17.39
C SER A 20 -3.51 4.95 16.64
N PRO A 21 -2.20 5.07 16.45
CA PRO A 21 -1.65 6.15 15.68
C PRO A 21 -2.17 6.02 14.25
N VAL A 22 -3.14 6.83 13.90
CA VAL A 22 -3.64 6.95 12.54
C VAL A 22 -2.57 7.72 11.77
N HIS A 23 -2.24 7.26 10.57
CA HIS A 23 -1.44 8.06 9.65
C HIS A 23 -2.13 9.41 9.42
N ASN A 24 -1.36 10.48 9.40
CA ASN A 24 -1.89 11.84 9.31
C ASN A 24 -1.44 12.59 8.05
N ARG A 25 -0.60 11.96 7.24
CA ARG A 25 -0.15 12.51 5.97
C ARG A 25 0.19 11.41 4.99
N VAL A 26 0.03 11.70 3.71
CA VAL A 26 0.62 10.96 2.60
C VAL A 26 1.81 11.78 2.10
N ILE A 27 2.99 11.17 2.12
CA ILE A 27 4.25 11.78 1.67
C ILE A 27 4.37 11.61 0.16
N ASP A 28 4.13 10.38 -0.31
CA ASP A 28 4.11 10.03 -1.74
C ASP A 28 2.93 9.11 -2.03
N TYR A 29 2.25 9.35 -3.15
CA TYR A 29 1.30 8.45 -3.75
C TYR A 29 1.66 8.26 -5.22
N VAL A 30 2.27 7.13 -5.53
CA VAL A 30 2.80 6.81 -6.86
C VAL A 30 2.33 5.42 -7.28
N PRO A 31 1.08 5.28 -7.72
CA PRO A 31 0.59 4.01 -8.23
C PRO A 31 1.26 3.65 -9.55
N ALA A 32 1.49 2.37 -9.78
CA ALA A 32 1.83 1.87 -11.10
C ALA A 32 0.59 1.89 -12.01
N PRO A 33 0.74 1.93 -13.33
CA PRO A 33 -0.41 1.91 -14.24
C PRO A 33 -1.35 0.73 -13.99
N GLY A 34 -2.66 0.98 -13.94
CA GLY A 34 -3.65 -0.06 -13.62
C GLY A 34 -5.10 0.41 -13.71
N GLN A 35 -6.02 -0.54 -13.67
CA GLN A 35 -7.44 -0.31 -13.98
C GLN A 35 -8.17 0.65 -13.02
N PHE A 36 -7.72 0.84 -11.79
CA PHE A 36 -8.38 1.70 -10.79
C PHE A 36 -7.57 2.94 -10.42
N VAL A 37 -6.46 3.19 -11.11
CA VAL A 37 -5.48 4.21 -10.71
C VAL A 37 -6.03 5.64 -10.73
N ASN A 38 -6.95 5.96 -11.65
CA ASN A 38 -7.55 7.28 -11.74
C ASN A 38 -8.98 7.34 -11.17
N VAL A 39 -9.37 6.30 -10.44
CA VAL A 39 -10.72 6.14 -9.85
C VAL A 39 -10.66 5.99 -8.33
N LEU A 40 -9.58 5.41 -7.81
CA LEU A 40 -9.39 5.17 -6.38
C LEU A 40 -8.02 5.67 -5.92
N PRO A 41 -7.94 6.95 -5.50
CA PRO A 41 -8.95 8.01 -5.51
C PRO A 41 -9.21 8.57 -6.92
N GLU A 42 -10.38 9.21 -7.07
CA GLU A 42 -10.78 9.81 -8.33
C GLU A 42 -9.91 11.04 -8.68
N TRP A 43 -9.28 10.95 -9.86
CA TRP A 43 -8.53 12.07 -10.43
C TRP A 43 -9.48 13.02 -11.17
N GLU A 44 -9.29 14.32 -11.00
CA GLU A 44 -10.00 15.38 -11.70
C GLU A 44 -9.00 16.24 -12.49
N ASP A 45 -9.47 16.84 -13.57
CA ASP A 45 -8.62 17.68 -14.41
C ASP A 45 -8.00 18.84 -13.62
N GLY A 46 -6.67 18.91 -13.62
CA GLY A 46 -5.91 19.87 -12.86
C GLY A 46 -5.31 19.33 -11.55
N ASP A 47 -5.67 18.11 -11.12
CA ASP A 47 -5.02 17.48 -9.98
C ASP A 47 -3.56 17.17 -10.28
N ASP A 48 -2.68 17.62 -9.41
CA ASP A 48 -1.27 17.30 -9.39
C ASP A 48 -0.95 16.20 -8.34
N ALA A 49 0.33 15.90 -8.14
CA ALA A 49 0.77 14.89 -7.19
C ALA A 49 0.39 15.22 -5.73
N GLU A 50 0.39 16.51 -5.35
CA GLU A 50 0.01 16.96 -4.01
C GLU A 50 -1.50 16.79 -3.79
N ALA A 51 -2.32 17.18 -4.76
CA ALA A 51 -3.76 16.98 -4.71
C ALA A 51 -4.13 15.49 -4.62
N MET A 52 -3.48 14.64 -5.40
CA MET A 52 -3.73 13.20 -5.36
C MET A 52 -3.25 12.55 -4.06
N ALA A 53 -2.15 13.03 -3.46
CA ALA A 53 -1.71 12.59 -2.13
C ALA A 53 -2.73 12.97 -1.04
N ALA A 54 -3.31 14.18 -1.13
CA ALA A 54 -4.37 14.61 -0.21
C ALA A 54 -5.65 13.78 -0.37
N LYS A 55 -6.06 13.48 -1.60
CA LYS A 55 -7.20 12.59 -1.89
C LYS A 55 -6.93 11.16 -1.40
N ALA A 56 -5.72 10.64 -1.57
CA ALA A 56 -5.33 9.34 -1.06
C ALA A 56 -5.40 9.27 0.48
N LEU A 57 -4.96 10.33 1.17
CA LEU A 57 -5.11 10.44 2.63
C LEU A 57 -6.57 10.38 3.06
N GLN A 58 -7.44 11.14 2.39
CA GLN A 58 -8.86 11.14 2.67
C GLN A 58 -9.45 9.74 2.51
N TYR A 59 -9.21 9.08 1.38
CA TYR A 59 -9.73 7.73 1.11
C TYR A 59 -9.26 6.69 2.13
N MET A 60 -7.99 6.74 2.56
CA MET A 60 -7.47 5.82 3.56
C MET A 60 -7.98 6.08 4.99
N THR A 61 -8.54 7.25 5.26
CA THR A 61 -9.08 7.60 6.58
C THR A 61 -10.60 7.43 6.69
N GLU A 62 -11.29 7.29 5.58
CA GLU A 62 -12.73 7.06 5.52
C GLU A 62 -13.03 5.55 5.42
N GLU A 63 -13.93 5.07 6.27
CA GLU A 63 -14.32 3.67 6.29
C GLU A 63 -14.97 3.24 4.96
N GLY A 64 -14.53 2.09 4.44
CA GLY A 64 -15.06 1.51 3.20
C GLY A 64 -14.44 2.04 1.91
N TYR A 65 -13.42 2.88 2.01
CA TYR A 65 -12.68 3.34 0.84
C TYR A 65 -11.30 2.68 0.76
N TYR A 66 -10.85 2.48 -0.47
CA TYR A 66 -9.52 1.96 -0.80
C TYR A 66 -8.79 2.91 -1.73
N ILE A 67 -7.47 2.83 -1.75
CA ILE A 67 -6.66 3.46 -2.79
C ILE A 67 -6.08 2.39 -3.70
N SER A 68 -5.99 2.67 -5.00
CA SER A 68 -5.34 1.77 -5.94
C SER A 68 -3.85 2.03 -5.99
N LEU A 69 -3.04 1.01 -5.75
CA LEU A 69 -1.61 1.06 -6.01
C LEU A 69 -1.28 0.63 -7.45
N GLY A 70 -2.28 0.18 -8.22
CA GLY A 70 -2.11 -0.24 -9.60
C GLY A 70 -1.40 -1.58 -9.73
N ALA A 71 -0.60 -1.72 -10.78
CA ALA A 71 0.20 -2.91 -11.03
C ALA A 71 1.44 -2.98 -10.13
N TRP A 72 2.41 -3.87 -10.45
CA TRP A 72 3.60 -4.09 -9.64
C TRP A 72 4.41 -2.82 -9.41
N GLY A 73 4.82 -2.60 -8.17
CA GLY A 73 5.72 -1.54 -7.76
C GLY A 73 5.04 -0.26 -7.33
N GLY A 74 3.75 -0.08 -7.62
CA GLY A 74 3.03 1.09 -7.13
C GLY A 74 2.99 1.13 -5.60
N TYR A 75 3.11 2.34 -5.04
CA TYR A 75 3.24 2.50 -3.60
C TYR A 75 2.57 3.77 -3.06
N VAL A 76 2.34 3.76 -1.77
CA VAL A 76 1.99 4.92 -0.98
C VAL A 76 2.92 5.01 0.23
N THR A 77 3.44 6.19 0.50
CA THR A 77 4.24 6.50 1.68
C THR A 77 3.41 7.35 2.64
N VAL A 78 3.19 6.83 3.84
CA VAL A 78 2.42 7.52 4.88
C VAL A 78 3.30 7.96 6.03
N GLY A 79 2.96 9.07 6.66
CA GLY A 79 3.60 9.54 7.89
C GLY A 79 2.62 9.45 9.06
N PHE A 80 3.19 9.42 10.26
CA PHE A 80 2.46 9.35 11.53
C PHE A 80 2.81 10.56 12.39
N GLU A 81 1.88 11.00 13.23
CA GLU A 81 2.12 12.10 14.18
C GLU A 81 3.20 11.79 15.23
N ARG A 82 3.44 10.50 15.46
CA ARG A 82 4.39 10.03 16.46
C ARG A 82 5.07 8.75 15.99
N THR A 83 6.22 8.49 16.54
CA THR A 83 6.94 7.24 16.31
C THR A 83 6.07 6.04 16.69
N ILE A 84 5.98 5.06 15.79
CA ILE A 84 5.40 3.75 16.07
C ILE A 84 6.44 2.97 16.89
N VAL A 85 6.07 2.59 18.10
CA VAL A 85 6.97 1.84 18.99
C VAL A 85 6.76 0.35 18.76
N ASN A 86 7.85 -0.36 18.46
CA ASN A 86 7.80 -1.82 18.39
C ASN A 86 7.62 -2.39 19.82
N VAL A 87 6.48 -3.03 20.05
CA VAL A 87 6.14 -3.66 21.32
C VAL A 87 6.22 -5.18 21.19
N PRO A 88 7.18 -5.87 21.82
CA PRO A 88 7.34 -7.32 21.70
C PRO A 88 6.03 -8.08 21.94
N GLY A 89 5.67 -8.94 21.02
CA GLY A 89 4.46 -9.77 21.09
C GLY A 89 3.13 -9.04 20.84
N LYS A 90 3.19 -7.80 20.35
CA LYS A 90 2.02 -7.05 19.88
C LYS A 90 2.11 -6.81 18.38
N ARG A 91 0.97 -6.49 17.78
CA ARG A 91 0.91 -5.97 16.41
C ARG A 91 0.97 -4.45 16.48
N ASP A 92 1.96 -3.86 15.83
CA ASP A 92 2.21 -2.43 15.89
C ASP A 92 1.59 -1.69 14.70
N ILE A 93 1.36 -2.40 13.59
CA ILE A 93 0.80 -1.88 12.35
C ILE A 93 -0.34 -2.81 11.89
N TYR A 94 -1.43 -2.22 11.43
CA TYR A 94 -2.52 -2.90 10.75
C TYR A 94 -2.74 -2.22 9.39
N ILE A 95 -2.78 -3.03 8.34
CA ILE A 95 -3.06 -2.58 6.98
C ILE A 95 -4.18 -3.48 6.46
N GLU A 96 -5.27 -2.88 6.04
CA GLU A 96 -6.36 -3.58 5.38
C GLU A 96 -6.11 -3.64 3.88
N GLY A 97 -6.09 -4.84 3.33
CA GLY A 97 -5.97 -5.10 1.90
C GLY A 97 -7.32 -5.43 1.28
N ASN A 98 -7.35 -5.52 -0.03
CA ASN A 98 -8.54 -5.87 -0.81
C ASN A 98 -8.53 -7.36 -1.21
N ALA A 99 -8.27 -8.25 -0.26
CA ALA A 99 -8.31 -9.68 -0.52
C ALA A 99 -9.70 -10.11 -1.01
N PHE A 100 -9.72 -10.90 -2.07
CA PHE A 100 -10.94 -11.34 -2.72
C PHE A 100 -11.06 -12.87 -2.70
N GLN A 101 -12.22 -13.37 -2.29
CA GLN A 101 -12.58 -14.78 -2.40
C GLN A 101 -13.88 -14.92 -3.17
N SER A 102 -13.91 -15.82 -4.14
CA SER A 102 -15.13 -16.12 -4.88
C SER A 102 -16.21 -16.69 -3.95
N SER A 103 -17.36 -16.03 -3.92
CA SER A 103 -18.53 -16.47 -3.15
C SER A 103 -19.41 -17.48 -3.90
N GLN A 104 -19.11 -17.78 -5.17
CA GLN A 104 -19.90 -18.73 -5.96
C GLN A 104 -19.58 -20.15 -5.51
N SER A 105 -20.60 -20.90 -5.15
CA SER A 105 -20.48 -22.25 -4.60
C SER A 105 -19.87 -23.28 -5.56
N SER A 106 -19.83 -23.01 -6.84
CA SER A 106 -19.24 -23.86 -7.87
C SER A 106 -17.79 -23.51 -8.21
N THR A 107 -17.30 -22.35 -7.76
CA THR A 107 -15.96 -21.86 -8.04
C THR A 107 -15.27 -21.54 -6.72
N LYS A 108 -14.20 -22.27 -6.43
CA LYS A 108 -13.27 -21.90 -5.36
C LYS A 108 -12.10 -21.18 -6.00
N GLY A 109 -11.88 -19.97 -5.62
CA GLY A 109 -10.79 -19.17 -6.14
C GLY A 109 -10.74 -17.82 -5.45
N GLY A 110 -9.63 -17.15 -5.57
CA GLY A 110 -9.45 -15.85 -4.97
C GLY A 110 -8.08 -15.26 -5.26
N ASN A 111 -7.88 -14.08 -4.74
CA ASN A 111 -6.62 -13.38 -4.78
C ASN A 111 -6.44 -12.64 -3.47
N SER A 112 -5.31 -12.86 -2.79
CA SER A 112 -5.02 -12.17 -1.53
C SER A 112 -4.59 -10.73 -1.75
N GLU A 113 -4.26 -10.33 -2.99
CA GLU A 113 -3.77 -9.00 -3.36
C GLU A 113 -2.70 -8.47 -2.37
N PRO A 114 -1.63 -9.25 -2.13
CA PRO A 114 -0.69 -8.95 -1.08
C PRO A 114 0.20 -7.75 -1.44
N GLY A 115 0.66 -7.05 -0.41
CA GLY A 115 1.62 -5.96 -0.55
C GLY A 115 2.87 -6.18 0.29
N VAL A 116 3.98 -5.58 -0.13
CA VAL A 116 5.19 -5.47 0.68
C VAL A 116 5.05 -4.26 1.59
N VAL A 117 5.37 -4.43 2.87
CA VAL A 117 5.36 -3.35 3.85
C VAL A 117 6.81 -2.97 4.18
N MET A 118 7.10 -1.70 4.05
CA MET A 118 8.38 -1.13 4.45
C MET A 118 8.15 -0.09 5.55
N VAL A 119 9.11 0.04 6.45
CA VAL A 119 9.12 1.08 7.48
C VAL A 119 10.38 1.90 7.33
N ALA A 120 10.28 3.21 7.54
CA ALA A 120 11.43 4.10 7.59
C ALA A 120 11.61 4.63 9.00
N TYR A 121 12.87 4.72 9.42
CA TYR A 121 13.27 5.40 10.64
C TYR A 121 14.04 6.66 10.28
N ASP A 122 13.46 7.81 10.56
CA ASP A 122 14.05 9.13 10.26
C ASP A 122 15.28 9.37 11.16
N ILE A 123 16.44 8.94 10.67
CA ILE A 123 17.71 8.98 11.40
C ILE A 123 18.25 10.41 11.46
N ASN A 124 18.07 11.17 10.40
CA ASN A 124 18.60 12.52 10.27
C ASN A 124 17.62 13.62 10.73
N HIS A 125 16.40 13.23 11.14
CA HIS A 125 15.34 14.10 11.64
C HIS A 125 14.89 15.19 10.66
N ASN A 126 14.90 14.88 9.36
CA ASN A 126 14.42 15.79 8.33
C ASN A 126 12.92 15.66 8.02
N GLY A 127 12.25 14.65 8.58
CA GLY A 127 10.82 14.37 8.39
C GLY A 127 10.48 13.71 7.05
N ILE A 128 11.49 13.29 6.29
CA ILE A 128 11.36 12.65 4.97
C ILE A 128 12.09 11.30 5.03
N PRO A 129 11.50 10.20 4.56
CA PRO A 129 12.16 8.89 4.55
C PRO A 129 13.20 8.84 3.42
N ASP A 130 14.48 8.83 3.79
CA ASP A 130 15.59 8.73 2.85
C ASP A 130 15.88 7.27 2.45
N GLY A 131 16.57 7.06 1.31
CA GLY A 131 16.76 5.72 0.75
C GLY A 131 17.48 4.71 1.65
N ASN A 132 18.33 5.17 2.58
CA ASN A 132 19.05 4.34 3.54
C ASN A 132 18.32 4.12 4.89
N GLU A 133 17.11 4.66 5.02
CA GLU A 133 16.30 4.60 6.24
C GLU A 133 15.19 3.55 6.15
N TRP A 134 15.00 2.95 4.97
CA TRP A 134 13.95 1.96 4.71
C TRP A 134 14.35 0.55 5.10
N PHE A 135 13.43 -0.14 5.76
CA PHE A 135 13.54 -1.54 6.15
C PHE A 135 12.29 -2.29 5.73
N GLU A 136 12.47 -3.39 5.01
CA GLU A 136 11.37 -4.29 4.65
C GLU A 136 10.95 -5.12 5.87
N ILE A 137 9.65 -5.17 6.13
CA ILE A 137 9.08 -6.10 7.11
C ILE A 137 8.98 -7.47 6.45
N ALA A 138 9.74 -8.44 6.94
CA ALA A 138 9.71 -9.80 6.44
C ALA A 138 8.35 -10.45 6.73
N GLY A 139 7.50 -10.53 5.70
CA GLY A 139 6.21 -11.21 5.73
C GLY A 139 6.32 -12.71 5.46
N SER A 140 5.18 -13.41 5.38
CA SER A 140 5.11 -14.86 5.12
C SER A 140 5.77 -15.29 3.82
N GLU A 141 5.72 -14.44 2.80
CA GLU A 141 6.24 -14.75 1.47
C GLU A 141 7.66 -14.20 1.22
N TYR A 142 8.30 -13.59 2.22
CA TYR A 142 9.61 -12.96 2.09
C TYR A 142 10.65 -13.87 1.43
N SER A 143 10.75 -15.13 1.87
CA SER A 143 11.74 -16.08 1.36
C SER A 143 11.47 -16.59 -0.06
N LYS A 144 10.26 -16.41 -0.57
CA LYS A 144 9.84 -16.79 -1.92
C LYS A 144 9.81 -15.62 -2.89
N SER A 145 10.00 -14.41 -2.39
CA SER A 145 9.92 -13.17 -3.16
C SER A 145 11.19 -12.91 -3.95
N ILE A 146 11.07 -12.19 -5.05
CA ILE A 146 12.19 -11.72 -5.85
C ILE A 146 12.62 -10.36 -5.30
N HIS A 147 13.72 -10.32 -4.57
CA HIS A 147 14.28 -9.09 -4.04
C HIS A 147 15.06 -8.31 -5.11
N ASN A 148 15.20 -6.99 -4.92
CA ASN A 148 15.80 -6.08 -5.90
C ASN A 148 15.12 -6.16 -7.27
N TYR A 149 13.83 -6.38 -7.27
CA TYR A 149 13.03 -6.39 -8.47
C TYR A 149 12.82 -4.96 -8.98
N GLU A 150 13.04 -4.78 -10.28
CA GLU A 150 12.75 -3.52 -10.96
C GLU A 150 11.78 -3.76 -12.10
N VAL A 151 10.75 -2.92 -12.21
CA VAL A 151 9.80 -2.93 -13.31
C VAL A 151 9.62 -1.52 -13.87
N SER A 152 9.55 -1.43 -15.17
CA SER A 152 9.34 -0.17 -15.91
C SER A 152 8.11 -0.26 -16.79
N TYR A 153 7.31 0.78 -16.76
CA TYR A 153 6.13 0.95 -17.60
C TYR A 153 6.38 2.07 -18.59
N ILE A 154 6.01 1.85 -19.84
CA ILE A 154 6.15 2.82 -20.93
C ILE A 154 4.78 3.44 -21.19
N ARG A 155 4.72 4.78 -21.17
CA ARG A 155 3.47 5.49 -21.45
C ARG A 155 3.02 5.20 -22.89
N PRO A 156 1.77 4.74 -23.09
CA PRO A 156 1.22 4.50 -24.41
C PRO A 156 1.00 5.81 -25.16
N ALA A 157 0.87 5.73 -26.49
CA ALA A 157 0.57 6.89 -27.34
C ALA A 157 -0.86 7.40 -27.12
N SER A 158 -1.77 6.53 -26.74
CA SER A 158 -3.15 6.85 -26.39
C SER A 158 -3.51 6.25 -25.04
N ASP A 159 -4.29 6.96 -24.24
CA ASP A 159 -4.80 6.48 -22.97
C ASP A 159 -5.74 5.24 -23.13
N ASN A 160 -6.10 4.91 -24.36
CA ASN A 160 -6.89 3.73 -24.71
C ASN A 160 -6.05 2.49 -25.08
N ASP A 161 -4.72 2.62 -25.14
CA ASP A 161 -3.84 1.51 -25.49
C ASP A 161 -3.40 0.73 -24.23
N ASP A 162 -3.02 -0.52 -24.42
CA ASP A 162 -2.37 -1.35 -23.41
C ASP A 162 -1.02 -0.75 -23.03
N ILE A 163 -0.62 -0.89 -21.76
CA ILE A 163 0.60 -0.30 -21.25
C ILE A 163 1.70 -1.35 -21.18
N MET A 164 2.72 -1.18 -22.01
CA MET A 164 3.90 -2.07 -22.02
C MET A 164 4.67 -1.96 -20.71
N TRP A 165 5.09 -3.10 -20.17
CA TRP A 165 6.04 -3.18 -19.07
C TRP A 165 7.22 -4.10 -19.41
N MET A 166 8.35 -3.87 -18.73
CA MET A 166 9.54 -4.72 -18.75
C MET A 166 10.18 -4.74 -17.36
N ASP A 167 10.83 -5.85 -17.02
CA ASP A 167 11.48 -6.01 -15.72
C ASP A 167 12.99 -6.32 -15.85
N ASN A 168 13.70 -6.29 -14.72
CA ASN A 168 15.13 -6.61 -14.65
C ASN A 168 15.42 -8.12 -14.65
N GLN A 169 14.39 -8.97 -14.76
CA GLN A 169 14.53 -10.41 -14.94
C GLN A 169 14.50 -10.81 -16.44
N GLY A 170 14.33 -9.83 -17.34
CA GLY A 170 14.24 -10.05 -18.79
C GLY A 170 12.83 -10.37 -19.27
N ASN A 171 11.81 -10.20 -18.44
CA ASN A 171 10.43 -10.38 -18.84
C ASN A 171 9.84 -9.06 -19.35
N SER A 172 8.83 -9.16 -20.20
CA SER A 172 8.01 -8.04 -20.66
C SER A 172 6.60 -8.49 -20.97
N GLY A 173 5.67 -7.55 -20.99
CA GLY A 173 4.27 -7.81 -21.27
C GLY A 173 3.46 -6.52 -21.30
N PHE A 174 2.16 -6.64 -21.09
CA PHE A 174 1.25 -5.52 -21.10
C PHE A 174 0.34 -5.52 -19.87
N VAL A 175 0.03 -4.34 -19.36
CA VAL A 175 -1.14 -4.11 -18.54
C VAL A 175 -2.29 -3.92 -19.51
N ASN A 176 -3.07 -4.98 -19.70
CA ASN A 176 -4.13 -5.01 -20.70
C ASN A 176 -5.33 -4.18 -20.25
N ARG A 177 -5.89 -3.43 -21.17
CA ARG A 177 -7.15 -2.70 -20.95
C ARG A 177 -8.32 -3.67 -20.87
N MET A 178 -9.13 -3.48 -19.84
CA MET A 178 -10.34 -4.27 -19.64
C MET A 178 -11.55 -3.56 -20.23
N PRO A 179 -12.46 -4.27 -20.92
CA PRO A 179 -13.64 -3.65 -21.53
C PRO A 179 -14.57 -2.93 -20.55
N PHE A 180 -14.52 -3.32 -19.27
CA PHE A 180 -15.39 -2.78 -18.23
C PHE A 180 -14.78 -1.56 -17.51
N HIS A 181 -13.49 -1.29 -17.73
CA HIS A 181 -12.74 -0.21 -17.12
C HIS A 181 -12.17 0.67 -18.22
N THR A 182 -12.96 1.65 -18.66
CA THR A 182 -12.65 2.47 -19.85
C THR A 182 -11.82 3.70 -19.55
N GLN A 183 -11.65 4.07 -18.27
CA GLN A 183 -10.81 5.19 -17.85
C GLN A 183 -9.34 4.94 -18.21
N PRO A 184 -8.50 5.98 -18.29
CA PRO A 184 -7.07 5.84 -18.46
C PRO A 184 -6.43 4.97 -17.37
N TYR A 185 -5.46 4.12 -17.74
CA TYR A 185 -4.71 3.30 -16.77
C TYR A 185 -3.38 3.95 -16.35
N TRP A 186 -2.88 4.89 -17.14
CA TRP A 186 -1.74 5.71 -16.75
C TRP A 186 -2.16 6.75 -15.72
N PRO A 187 -1.42 6.94 -14.61
CA PRO A 187 -1.73 8.00 -13.64
C PRO A 187 -1.72 9.36 -14.32
N GLN A 188 -2.85 10.05 -14.39
CA GLN A 188 -3.00 11.27 -15.21
C GLN A 188 -2.17 12.44 -14.69
N TRP A 189 -1.97 12.57 -13.38
CA TRP A 189 -1.06 13.56 -12.78
C TRP A 189 0.43 13.29 -13.07
N LEU A 190 0.75 12.11 -13.60
CA LEU A 190 2.09 11.75 -14.06
C LEU A 190 2.18 11.71 -15.59
N SER A 191 1.21 12.29 -16.29
CA SER A 191 1.12 12.26 -17.75
C SER A 191 2.31 12.91 -18.47
N GLY A 192 3.05 13.81 -17.81
CA GLY A 192 4.30 14.37 -18.32
C GLY A 192 5.48 13.38 -18.37
N ARG A 193 5.35 12.20 -17.75
CA ARG A 193 6.40 11.18 -17.75
C ARG A 193 6.14 10.15 -18.86
N SER A 194 7.13 9.89 -19.68
CA SER A 194 7.08 8.85 -20.74
C SER A 194 7.34 7.43 -20.21
N LYS A 195 7.91 7.34 -19.01
CA LYS A 195 8.28 6.07 -18.34
C LYS A 195 8.12 6.22 -16.83
N LEU A 196 7.59 5.17 -16.18
CA LEU A 196 7.62 5.00 -14.73
C LEU A 196 8.45 3.76 -14.41
N THR A 197 9.36 3.88 -13.46
CA THR A 197 10.20 2.77 -12.99
C THR A 197 10.04 2.63 -11.48
N PHE A 198 9.80 1.40 -11.03
CA PHE A 198 9.64 1.04 -9.64
C PHE A 198 10.68 0.01 -9.24
N GLN A 199 11.18 0.11 -8.02
CA GLN A 199 12.13 -0.81 -7.43
C GLN A 199 11.59 -1.31 -6.10
N GLY A 200 11.85 -2.59 -5.77
CA GLY A 200 11.40 -3.16 -4.52
C GLY A 200 11.52 -4.68 -4.51
N CYS A 201 10.44 -5.32 -4.14
CA CYS A 201 10.32 -6.76 -4.02
C CYS A 201 9.06 -7.22 -4.74
N ARG A 202 9.18 -8.27 -5.55
CA ARG A 202 8.04 -8.91 -6.18
C ARG A 202 7.64 -10.16 -5.42
N LEU A 203 6.43 -10.15 -4.89
CA LEU A 203 5.82 -11.30 -4.23
C LEU A 203 5.47 -12.40 -5.24
N PRO A 204 5.38 -13.67 -4.82
CA PRO A 204 4.88 -14.74 -5.67
C PRO A 204 3.42 -14.51 -6.05
N ASP A 205 2.96 -15.16 -7.11
CA ASP A 205 1.54 -15.17 -7.48
C ASP A 205 0.73 -15.93 -6.42
N ASN A 206 -0.20 -15.24 -5.82
CA ASN A 206 -1.09 -15.76 -4.77
C ASN A 206 -2.53 -15.95 -5.28
N SER A 207 -2.74 -15.84 -6.58
CA SER A 207 -4.03 -16.16 -7.17
C SER A 207 -4.30 -17.65 -7.07
N VAL A 208 -5.49 -18.01 -6.66
CA VAL A 208 -5.96 -19.39 -6.58
C VAL A 208 -7.03 -19.60 -7.63
N ASN A 209 -6.79 -20.58 -8.49
CA ASN A 209 -7.74 -20.94 -9.54
C ASN A 209 -8.90 -21.76 -9.00
N GLU A 210 -10.00 -21.72 -9.74
CA GLU A 210 -11.21 -22.50 -9.47
C GLU A 210 -10.88 -23.98 -9.20
N GLY A 211 -11.41 -24.49 -8.13
CA GLY A 211 -11.30 -25.91 -7.77
C GLY A 211 -9.97 -26.32 -7.12
N THR A 212 -9.03 -25.41 -6.91
CA THR A 212 -7.71 -25.75 -6.37
C THR A 212 -7.56 -25.38 -4.89
N ALA A 213 -8.47 -24.64 -4.31
CA ALA A 213 -8.28 -24.07 -2.99
C ALA A 213 -9.04 -24.82 -1.90
N ASP A 214 -8.31 -25.41 -1.00
CA ASP A 214 -8.78 -25.64 0.37
C ASP A 214 -8.49 -24.41 1.24
N ASP A 215 -7.47 -23.61 0.88
CA ASP A 215 -7.11 -22.34 1.48
C ASP A 215 -6.59 -21.38 0.37
N PRO A 216 -7.38 -20.38 -0.04
CA PRO A 216 -6.98 -19.45 -1.10
C PRO A 216 -6.03 -18.34 -0.66
N TYR A 217 -5.66 -18.24 0.65
CA TYR A 217 -4.89 -17.11 1.16
C TYR A 217 -3.65 -17.52 1.95
#